data_f1cb781f463daa59e21fb3e0199810ec
#
_entry.id   f1cb781f463daa59e21fb3e0199810ec
#
_cell.length_a   1.000
_cell.length_b   1.000
_cell.length_c   1.000
_cell.angle_alpha   90.00
_cell.angle_beta   90.00
_cell.angle_gamma   90.00
#
_symmetry.space_group_name_H-M   'P 1'
#
loop_
_entity.id
_entity.type
_entity.pdbx_description
1 polymer ?
#
loop_
_entity_poly.entity_id
_entity_poly.type
_entity_poly.pdbx_seq_one_letter_code
_entity_poly.pdbx_strand_id
1 'polypeptide(L)'
;MRLSIVFAAAALVACPAHAQTFPTHPIRWIVPFAPGGPTDINSRILAPKLSERLGQPVLVENRVGAAGNIGTDAVAKAAPDGYTVLYAVPSVITNPFFFKGSPDPKELAPVIQVANVPMVLLASTKFEPKSVADIVAAIKANPGTVSCGSSGALPTVGCELLRSRSADMIMVLYKGNGPALNALMSGEINLLFDVVNTAGPQVRSGRVRAVATLSPRRGAAGFERLPTMAETLPGFEFVTWHGVMAPAGTPREVVLRWNREIGAALALPDVRARLVDTGFEIVGGGPEVFAERLARDQRLFGDILSKAGVKPQ
;
A
#
# COMPACT_ATOMS: atom_id res chain seq x y z
N MET A 1 66.64 -45.97 -29.32
CA MET A 1 66.09 -44.60 -29.27
C MET A 1 64.72 -44.66 -28.58
N ARG A 2 64.64 -44.32 -27.32
CA ARG A 2 63.39 -44.33 -26.52
C ARG A 2 62.95 -42.92 -26.32
N LEU A 3 61.81 -42.56 -26.89
CA LEU A 3 61.21 -41.20 -26.80
C LEU A 3 60.33 -41.16 -25.56
N SER A 4 60.78 -40.43 -24.53
CA SER A 4 60.01 -40.21 -23.30
C SER A 4 59.08 -39.01 -23.50
N ILE A 5 57.76 -39.29 -23.56
CA ILE A 5 56.72 -38.24 -23.58
C ILE A 5 56.46 -37.81 -22.15
N VAL A 6 56.83 -36.58 -21.81
CA VAL A 6 56.51 -35.93 -20.53
C VAL A 6 55.10 -35.30 -20.65
N PHE A 7 54.11 -35.84 -19.93
CA PHE A 7 52.76 -35.29 -19.80
C PHE A 7 52.82 -34.19 -18.70
N ALA A 8 52.81 -32.95 -19.12
CA ALA A 8 52.63 -31.81 -18.20
C ALA A 8 51.14 -31.67 -17.83
N ALA A 9 50.76 -32.15 -16.67
CA ALA A 9 49.43 -31.92 -16.09
C ALA A 9 49.32 -30.46 -15.66
N ALA A 10 48.59 -29.62 -16.44
CA ALA A 10 48.23 -28.30 -16.06
C ALA A 10 47.13 -28.38 -15.00
N ALA A 11 47.50 -28.17 -13.71
CA ALA A 11 46.54 -28.01 -12.63
C ALA A 11 45.80 -26.69 -12.82
N LEU A 12 44.53 -26.76 -13.31
CA LEU A 12 43.60 -25.63 -13.23
C LEU A 12 43.33 -25.33 -11.75
N VAL A 13 43.98 -24.28 -11.25
CA VAL A 13 43.61 -23.66 -9.96
C VAL A 13 42.23 -23.04 -10.16
N ALA A 14 41.15 -23.75 -9.75
CA ALA A 14 39.84 -23.21 -9.62
C ALA A 14 39.89 -22.13 -8.51
N CYS A 15 40.07 -20.86 -8.89
CA CYS A 15 39.83 -19.75 -7.98
C CYS A 15 38.38 -19.87 -7.50
N PRO A 16 38.13 -19.94 -6.18
CA PRO A 16 36.74 -19.82 -5.70
C PRO A 16 36.22 -18.48 -6.16
N ALA A 17 35.26 -18.48 -7.09
CA ALA A 17 34.51 -17.30 -7.41
C ALA A 17 33.82 -16.89 -6.10
N HIS A 18 34.35 -15.90 -5.39
CA HIS A 18 33.63 -15.28 -4.31
C HIS A 18 32.40 -14.66 -4.94
N ALA A 19 31.26 -15.31 -4.77
CA ALA A 19 29.98 -14.72 -5.11
C ALA A 19 29.93 -13.35 -4.42
N GLN A 20 29.97 -12.28 -5.22
CA GLN A 20 29.92 -10.93 -4.69
C GLN A 20 28.65 -10.82 -3.85
N THR A 21 28.81 -10.57 -2.54
CA THR A 21 27.65 -10.50 -1.64
C THR A 21 26.83 -9.28 -2.00
N PHE A 22 25.56 -9.52 -2.39
CA PHE A 22 24.57 -8.44 -2.62
C PHE A 22 24.44 -7.53 -1.38
N PRO A 23 24.43 -6.17 -1.55
CA PRO A 23 24.65 -5.39 -2.77
C PRO A 23 26.10 -4.92 -2.94
N THR A 24 26.54 -4.70 -4.19
CA THR A 24 27.89 -4.19 -4.55
C THR A 24 27.88 -2.81 -5.19
N HIS A 25 26.70 -2.28 -5.53
CA HIS A 25 26.52 -0.97 -6.14
C HIS A 25 25.18 -0.32 -5.70
N PRO A 26 24.92 0.96 -6.03
CA PRO A 26 23.72 1.67 -5.61
C PRO A 26 22.42 1.00 -6.02
N ILE A 27 21.42 1.12 -5.17
CA ILE A 27 20.09 0.50 -5.30
C ILE A 27 19.06 1.57 -5.62
N ARG A 28 18.12 1.25 -6.51
CA ARG A 28 16.99 2.10 -6.88
C ARG A 28 15.76 1.68 -6.08
N TRP A 29 15.25 2.63 -5.31
CA TRP A 29 14.02 2.47 -4.52
C TRP A 29 12.91 3.29 -5.18
N ILE A 30 12.06 2.61 -5.94
CA ILE A 30 11.04 3.25 -6.76
C ILE A 30 9.80 3.55 -5.90
N VAL A 31 9.39 4.81 -5.92
CA VAL A 31 8.16 5.33 -5.33
C VAL A 31 7.20 5.70 -6.46
N PRO A 32 6.04 5.03 -6.61
CA PRO A 32 5.16 5.23 -7.78
C PRO A 32 4.26 6.48 -7.67
N PHE A 33 4.51 7.36 -6.70
CA PHE A 33 3.72 8.55 -6.43
C PHE A 33 4.60 9.80 -6.28
N ALA A 34 3.93 10.97 -6.26
CA ALA A 34 4.60 12.27 -6.20
C ALA A 34 5.43 12.45 -4.91
N PRO A 35 6.54 13.21 -4.99
CA PRO A 35 7.30 13.62 -3.81
C PRO A 35 6.42 14.32 -2.77
N GLY A 36 6.74 14.13 -1.49
CA GLY A 36 6.03 14.72 -0.35
C GLY A 36 4.75 13.98 0.06
N GLY A 37 4.33 12.97 -0.68
CA GLY A 37 3.25 12.06 -0.27
C GLY A 37 3.71 11.02 0.77
N PRO A 38 2.77 10.30 1.41
CA PRO A 38 3.09 9.32 2.47
C PRO A 38 4.11 8.26 2.05
N THR A 39 4.02 7.77 0.80
CA THR A 39 4.96 6.79 0.24
C THR A 39 6.38 7.34 0.11
N ASP A 40 6.51 8.59 -0.31
CA ASP A 40 7.80 9.28 -0.46
C ASP A 40 8.42 9.60 0.91
N ILE A 41 7.63 10.15 1.82
CA ILE A 41 8.08 10.46 3.18
C ILE A 41 8.64 9.22 3.86
N ASN A 42 7.90 8.11 3.85
CA ASN A 42 8.33 6.86 4.47
C ASN A 42 9.56 6.27 3.80
N SER A 43 9.64 6.33 2.48
CA SER A 43 10.81 5.90 1.73
C SER A 43 12.06 6.69 2.14
N ARG A 44 11.93 8.02 2.31
CA ARG A 44 13.04 8.90 2.75
C ARG A 44 13.37 8.78 4.25
N ILE A 45 12.48 8.22 5.05
CA ILE A 45 12.79 7.82 6.43
C ILE A 45 13.63 6.54 6.44
N LEU A 46 13.28 5.57 5.59
CA LEU A 46 13.93 4.25 5.56
C LEU A 46 15.25 4.25 4.79
N ALA A 47 15.34 4.92 3.63
CA ALA A 47 16.45 4.82 2.70
C ALA A 47 17.84 5.15 3.32
N PRO A 48 18.02 6.18 4.15
CA PRO A 48 19.31 6.44 4.80
C PRO A 48 19.75 5.27 5.71
N LYS A 49 18.83 4.73 6.50
CA LYS A 49 19.10 3.60 7.40
C LYS A 49 19.43 2.32 6.65
N LEU A 50 18.75 2.11 5.53
CA LEU A 50 19.00 0.98 4.64
C LEU A 50 20.36 1.14 3.94
N SER A 51 20.75 2.37 3.55
CA SER A 51 22.05 2.64 2.96
C SER A 51 23.19 2.30 3.94
N GLU A 52 23.05 2.71 5.20
CA GLU A 52 24.02 2.37 6.28
C GLU A 52 24.14 0.86 6.46
N ARG A 53 23.01 0.14 6.50
CA ARG A 53 22.94 -1.30 6.79
C ARG A 53 23.39 -2.18 5.63
N LEU A 54 23.11 -1.74 4.40
CA LEU A 54 23.47 -2.46 3.17
C LEU A 54 24.90 -2.11 2.68
N GLY A 55 25.49 -1.02 3.18
CA GLY A 55 26.81 -0.54 2.74
C GLY A 55 26.81 0.04 1.32
N GLN A 56 25.60 0.28 0.74
CA GLN A 56 25.44 0.85 -0.58
C GLN A 56 24.31 1.89 -0.57
N PRO A 57 24.41 2.98 -1.36
CA PRO A 57 23.35 3.99 -1.44
C PRO A 57 22.00 3.39 -1.87
N VAL A 58 20.94 3.69 -1.14
CA VAL A 58 19.54 3.43 -1.51
C VAL A 58 18.93 4.74 -2.00
N LEU A 59 18.73 4.84 -3.31
CA LEU A 59 18.31 6.06 -4.00
C LEU A 59 16.81 6.06 -4.23
N VAL A 60 16.09 6.95 -3.55
CA VAL A 60 14.63 7.12 -3.71
C VAL A 60 14.35 7.85 -5.02
N GLU A 61 13.60 7.19 -5.90
CA GLU A 61 13.23 7.67 -7.22
C GLU A 61 11.71 7.68 -7.40
N ASN A 62 11.11 8.87 -7.55
CA ASN A 62 9.68 9.01 -7.78
C ASN A 62 9.35 8.80 -9.27
N ARG A 63 8.57 7.75 -9.61
CA ARG A 63 8.07 7.45 -10.95
C ARG A 63 6.55 7.52 -10.97
N VAL A 64 6.05 8.71 -11.24
CA VAL A 64 4.63 9.07 -11.12
C VAL A 64 3.87 8.79 -12.41
N GLY A 65 2.61 8.40 -12.30
CA GLY A 65 1.64 8.34 -13.40
C GLY A 65 0.77 7.10 -13.39
N ALA A 66 -0.37 7.17 -14.07
CA ALA A 66 -1.36 6.10 -14.20
C ALA A 66 -1.71 5.41 -12.86
N ALA A 67 -2.01 6.19 -11.82
CA ALA A 67 -2.31 5.71 -10.47
C ALA A 67 -1.21 4.80 -9.87
N GLY A 68 0.07 5.04 -10.22
CA GLY A 68 1.21 4.25 -9.78
C GLY A 68 1.65 3.14 -10.74
N ASN A 69 0.92 2.89 -11.82
CA ASN A 69 1.28 1.84 -12.78
C ASN A 69 2.64 2.08 -13.43
N ILE A 70 3.02 3.34 -13.74
CA ILE A 70 4.32 3.63 -14.37
C ILE A 70 5.48 3.20 -13.47
N GLY A 71 5.43 3.51 -12.17
CA GLY A 71 6.46 3.09 -11.23
C GLY A 71 6.46 1.58 -10.98
N THR A 72 5.26 0.99 -10.88
CA THR A 72 5.08 -0.46 -10.70
C THR A 72 5.64 -1.24 -11.90
N ASP A 73 5.31 -0.83 -13.13
CA ASP A 73 5.77 -1.45 -14.38
C ASP A 73 7.30 -1.35 -14.52
N ALA A 74 7.87 -0.21 -14.14
CA ALA A 74 9.32 -0.02 -14.15
C ALA A 74 10.07 -1.00 -13.25
N VAL A 75 9.46 -1.44 -12.14
CA VAL A 75 10.04 -2.48 -11.27
C VAL A 75 9.72 -3.87 -11.78
N ALA A 76 8.49 -4.14 -12.22
CA ALA A 76 8.09 -5.43 -12.75
C ALA A 76 9.00 -5.89 -13.91
N LYS A 77 9.43 -4.93 -14.77
CA LYS A 77 10.32 -5.15 -15.92
C LYS A 77 11.81 -5.02 -15.61
N ALA A 78 12.19 -4.69 -14.38
CA ALA A 78 13.60 -4.58 -14.01
C ALA A 78 14.25 -5.96 -13.90
N ALA A 79 15.60 -5.99 -13.95
CA ALA A 79 16.33 -7.21 -13.69
C ALA A 79 16.01 -7.76 -12.29
N PRO A 80 15.80 -9.08 -12.13
CA PRO A 80 15.47 -9.68 -10.84
C PRO A 80 16.72 -9.93 -9.98
N ASP A 81 17.53 -8.90 -9.80
CA ASP A 81 18.81 -8.94 -9.10
C ASP A 81 18.78 -8.26 -7.72
N GLY A 82 17.63 -7.62 -7.40
CA GLY A 82 17.43 -6.92 -6.13
C GLY A 82 17.88 -5.46 -6.11
N TYR A 83 18.45 -4.93 -7.19
CA TYR A 83 18.90 -3.53 -7.26
C TYR A 83 17.81 -2.53 -7.68
N THR A 84 16.62 -3.01 -7.98
CA THR A 84 15.45 -2.17 -8.19
C THR A 84 14.30 -2.75 -7.38
N VAL A 85 13.78 -1.98 -6.42
CA VAL A 85 12.65 -2.39 -5.58
C VAL A 85 11.56 -1.34 -5.59
N LEU A 86 10.31 -1.78 -5.37
CA LEU A 86 9.11 -0.95 -5.34
C LEU A 86 8.69 -0.70 -3.89
N TYR A 87 8.46 0.55 -3.53
CA TYR A 87 7.65 0.87 -2.36
C TYR A 87 6.17 0.76 -2.74
N ALA A 88 5.58 -0.36 -2.41
CA ALA A 88 4.27 -0.79 -2.87
C ALA A 88 3.13 -0.37 -1.93
N VAL A 89 1.97 -0.12 -2.52
CA VAL A 89 0.69 0.08 -1.84
C VAL A 89 -0.39 -0.74 -2.56
N PRO A 90 -1.63 -0.85 -2.05
CA PRO A 90 -2.67 -1.69 -2.66
C PRO A 90 -2.98 -1.42 -4.14
N SER A 91 -2.58 -0.28 -4.71
CA SER A 91 -2.73 -0.04 -6.15
C SER A 91 -2.11 -1.16 -7.01
N VAL A 92 -1.05 -1.82 -6.52
CA VAL A 92 -0.42 -2.96 -7.21
C VAL A 92 -1.44 -4.08 -7.49
N ILE A 93 -2.33 -4.37 -6.53
CA ILE A 93 -3.32 -5.44 -6.65
C ILE A 93 -4.70 -4.94 -7.09
N THR A 94 -4.98 -3.63 -7.02
CA THR A 94 -6.30 -3.07 -7.35
C THR A 94 -6.35 -2.44 -8.73
N ASN A 95 -5.26 -1.87 -9.23
CA ASN A 95 -5.23 -1.22 -10.54
C ASN A 95 -5.64 -2.12 -11.71
N PRO A 96 -5.35 -3.44 -11.74
CA PRO A 96 -5.86 -4.31 -12.79
C PRO A 96 -7.39 -4.34 -12.94
N PHE A 97 -8.14 -3.96 -11.91
CA PHE A 97 -9.60 -3.82 -11.99
C PHE A 97 -10.06 -2.50 -12.62
N PHE A 98 -9.19 -1.49 -12.67
CA PHE A 98 -9.52 -0.14 -13.15
C PHE A 98 -8.88 0.23 -14.47
N PHE A 99 -7.67 -0.27 -14.75
CA PHE A 99 -6.85 0.15 -15.89
C PHE A 99 -6.41 -1.05 -16.72
N LYS A 100 -6.70 -1.03 -18.02
CA LYS A 100 -6.11 -1.98 -18.98
C LYS A 100 -4.60 -1.80 -19.05
N GLY A 101 -3.88 -2.88 -19.20
CA GLY A 101 -2.40 -2.84 -19.28
C GLY A 101 -1.70 -2.55 -17.94
N SER A 102 -2.41 -2.63 -16.82
CA SER A 102 -1.74 -2.63 -15.50
C SER A 102 -0.79 -3.83 -15.40
N PRO A 103 0.37 -3.68 -14.75
CA PRO A 103 1.25 -4.81 -14.46
C PRO A 103 0.50 -5.90 -13.69
N ASP A 104 0.78 -7.16 -14.01
CA ASP A 104 0.25 -8.28 -13.22
C ASP A 104 0.94 -8.28 -11.84
N PRO A 105 0.20 -8.31 -10.74
CA PRO A 105 0.80 -8.42 -9.39
C PRO A 105 1.77 -9.59 -9.25
N LYS A 106 1.62 -10.65 -10.05
CA LYS A 106 2.51 -11.82 -10.09
C LYS A 106 3.90 -11.53 -10.66
N GLU A 107 4.06 -10.41 -11.36
CA GLU A 107 5.36 -9.94 -11.86
C GLU A 107 6.23 -9.34 -10.74
N LEU A 108 5.71 -9.29 -9.51
CA LEU A 108 6.38 -8.78 -8.33
C LEU A 108 6.45 -9.83 -7.22
N ALA A 109 7.61 -9.94 -6.59
CA ALA A 109 7.85 -10.76 -5.41
C ALA A 109 7.69 -9.92 -4.14
N PRO A 110 6.84 -10.31 -3.17
CA PRO A 110 6.73 -9.62 -1.89
C PRO A 110 8.03 -9.76 -1.08
N VAL A 111 8.46 -8.67 -0.46
CA VAL A 111 9.65 -8.63 0.40
C VAL A 111 9.23 -8.50 1.87
N ILE A 112 8.47 -7.46 2.20
CA ILE A 112 8.01 -7.18 3.57
C ILE A 112 6.81 -6.25 3.54
N GLN A 113 5.88 -6.44 4.46
CA GLN A 113 4.90 -5.44 4.80
C GLN A 113 5.53 -4.43 5.77
N VAL A 114 5.61 -3.16 5.37
CA VAL A 114 6.20 -2.10 6.21
C VAL A 114 5.23 -1.71 7.33
N ALA A 115 3.99 -1.38 6.94
CA ALA A 115 2.99 -0.89 7.89
C ALA A 115 1.56 -1.11 7.38
N ASN A 116 0.61 -1.08 8.30
CA ASN A 116 -0.79 -0.78 8.04
C ASN A 116 -1.02 0.73 8.09
N VAL A 117 -1.99 1.19 7.29
CA VAL A 117 -2.50 2.55 7.37
C VAL A 117 -4.00 2.46 7.59
N PRO A 118 -4.48 2.78 8.78
CA PRO A 118 -5.91 2.77 9.06
C PRO A 118 -6.69 3.71 8.15
N MET A 119 -7.90 3.30 7.81
CA MET A 119 -8.85 4.12 7.09
C MET A 119 -10.02 4.52 8.00
N VAL A 120 -10.68 5.60 7.65
CA VAL A 120 -11.79 6.19 8.40
C VAL A 120 -12.92 6.56 7.44
N LEU A 121 -14.16 6.30 7.87
CA LEU A 121 -15.36 6.85 7.24
C LEU A 121 -15.53 8.29 7.73
N LEU A 122 -15.50 9.22 6.80
CA LEU A 122 -15.79 10.64 7.01
C LEU A 122 -17.19 10.97 6.54
N ALA A 123 -17.84 11.89 7.24
CA ALA A 123 -19.09 12.50 6.82
C ALA A 123 -18.96 14.03 6.75
N SER A 124 -19.67 14.62 5.79
CA SER A 124 -19.85 16.08 5.76
C SER A 124 -20.50 16.56 7.04
N THR A 125 -20.09 17.72 7.54
CA THR A 125 -20.76 18.38 8.70
C THR A 125 -22.21 18.77 8.41
N LYS A 126 -22.59 18.89 7.14
CA LYS A 126 -23.96 19.16 6.67
C LYS A 126 -24.83 17.91 6.59
N PHE A 127 -24.25 16.72 6.74
CA PHE A 127 -24.98 15.45 6.71
C PHE A 127 -25.41 15.07 8.14
N GLU A 128 -26.72 15.04 8.39
CA GLU A 128 -27.31 14.83 9.72
C GLU A 128 -26.96 13.52 10.43
N PRO A 129 -26.96 12.33 9.76
CA PRO A 129 -26.63 11.05 10.39
C PRO A 129 -25.25 11.07 11.06
N LYS A 130 -25.17 10.67 12.34
CA LYS A 130 -23.95 10.82 13.17
C LYS A 130 -23.19 9.51 13.41
N SER A 131 -23.86 8.38 13.33
CA SER A 131 -23.28 7.05 13.53
C SER A 131 -23.39 6.21 12.26
N VAL A 132 -22.65 5.08 12.25
CA VAL A 132 -22.78 4.08 11.16
C VAL A 132 -24.22 3.58 11.06
N ALA A 133 -24.88 3.33 12.20
CA ALA A 133 -26.27 2.87 12.22
C ALA A 133 -27.23 3.91 11.61
N ASP A 134 -27.07 5.19 11.96
CA ASP A 134 -27.89 6.28 11.40
C ASP A 134 -27.68 6.43 9.89
N ILE A 135 -26.41 6.32 9.44
CA ILE A 135 -26.07 6.38 8.01
C ILE A 135 -26.74 5.22 7.24
N VAL A 136 -26.63 4.00 7.75
CA VAL A 136 -27.28 2.82 7.15
C VAL A 136 -28.81 2.99 7.12
N ALA A 137 -29.42 3.52 8.20
CA ALA A 137 -30.83 3.80 8.26
C ALA A 137 -31.25 4.87 7.22
N ALA A 138 -30.48 5.95 7.10
CA ALA A 138 -30.74 7.00 6.11
C ALA A 138 -30.67 6.49 4.66
N ILE A 139 -29.65 5.65 4.35
CA ILE A 139 -29.50 5.05 3.02
C ILE A 139 -30.69 4.12 2.71
N LYS A 140 -31.11 3.30 3.70
CA LYS A 140 -32.24 2.38 3.52
C LYS A 140 -33.60 3.09 3.40
N ALA A 141 -33.78 4.20 4.12
CA ALA A 141 -35.00 4.99 4.07
C ALA A 141 -35.18 5.71 2.72
N ASN A 142 -34.09 6.15 2.10
CA ASN A 142 -34.09 6.91 0.85
C ASN A 142 -32.96 6.42 -0.08
N PRO A 143 -33.12 5.24 -0.72
CA PRO A 143 -32.11 4.72 -1.64
C PRO A 143 -31.78 5.71 -2.77
N GLY A 144 -30.52 5.81 -3.14
CA GLY A 144 -30.06 6.70 -4.22
C GLY A 144 -29.96 8.18 -3.84
N THR A 145 -30.09 8.56 -2.56
CA THR A 145 -29.98 9.97 -2.13
C THR A 145 -28.66 10.28 -1.41
N VAL A 146 -28.03 9.29 -0.76
CA VAL A 146 -26.76 9.47 -0.09
C VAL A 146 -25.62 9.30 -1.07
N SER A 147 -24.72 10.27 -1.12
CA SER A 147 -23.55 10.25 -1.99
C SER A 147 -22.28 9.85 -1.26
N CYS A 148 -21.46 9.02 -1.90
CA CYS A 148 -20.14 8.58 -1.43
C CYS A 148 -19.07 8.93 -2.45
N GLY A 149 -18.03 9.66 -2.02
CA GLY A 149 -16.89 10.03 -2.88
C GLY A 149 -15.92 8.86 -3.08
N SER A 150 -15.57 8.61 -4.32
CA SER A 150 -14.52 7.66 -4.71
C SER A 150 -13.33 8.42 -5.26
N SER A 151 -12.21 8.42 -4.55
CA SER A 151 -10.97 9.10 -4.91
C SER A 151 -9.87 8.13 -5.38
N GLY A 152 -10.20 6.86 -5.54
CA GLY A 152 -9.30 5.78 -5.92
C GLY A 152 -9.86 4.41 -5.52
N ALA A 153 -9.08 3.37 -5.73
CA ALA A 153 -9.53 1.99 -5.57
C ALA A 153 -10.09 1.67 -4.18
N LEU A 154 -9.37 1.99 -3.11
CA LEU A 154 -9.80 1.66 -1.74
C LEU A 154 -11.01 2.47 -1.26
N PRO A 155 -11.11 3.80 -1.48
CA PRO A 155 -12.35 4.51 -1.25
C PRO A 155 -13.54 3.92 -2.04
N THR A 156 -13.33 3.49 -3.29
CA THR A 156 -14.36 2.78 -4.07
C THR A 156 -14.81 1.49 -3.37
N VAL A 157 -13.85 0.67 -2.93
CA VAL A 157 -14.14 -0.55 -2.17
C VAL A 157 -14.96 -0.24 -0.92
N GLY A 158 -14.62 0.81 -0.18
CA GLY A 158 -15.36 1.24 1.00
C GLY A 158 -16.81 1.62 0.69
N CYS A 159 -17.01 2.47 -0.33
CA CYS A 159 -18.34 2.88 -0.76
C CYS A 159 -19.18 1.69 -1.27
N GLU A 160 -18.60 0.81 -2.09
CA GLU A 160 -19.29 -0.36 -2.62
C GLU A 160 -19.64 -1.38 -1.52
N LEU A 161 -18.76 -1.57 -0.56
CA LEU A 161 -19.04 -2.43 0.58
C LEU A 161 -20.18 -1.84 1.44
N LEU A 162 -20.21 -0.52 1.64
CA LEU A 162 -21.31 0.14 2.35
C LEU A 162 -22.63 0.01 1.58
N ARG A 163 -22.60 0.25 0.26
CA ARG A 163 -23.76 0.06 -0.62
C ARG A 163 -24.33 -1.37 -0.53
N SER A 164 -23.46 -2.37 -0.60
CA SER A 164 -23.86 -3.78 -0.53
C SER A 164 -24.47 -4.20 0.82
N ARG A 165 -24.18 -3.47 1.88
CA ARG A 165 -24.67 -3.72 3.26
C ARG A 165 -25.86 -2.85 3.67
N SER A 166 -26.22 -1.87 2.83
CA SER A 166 -27.33 -0.96 3.11
C SER A 166 -28.36 -0.97 1.97
N ALA A 167 -28.26 -0.06 1.04
CA ALA A 167 -29.07 0.05 -0.18
C ALA A 167 -28.32 0.90 -1.21
N ASP A 168 -28.95 1.28 -2.31
CA ASP A 168 -28.33 2.05 -3.38
C ASP A 168 -27.88 3.44 -2.93
N MET A 169 -26.72 3.88 -3.47
CA MET A 169 -26.05 5.13 -3.15
C MET A 169 -25.47 5.76 -4.41
N ILE A 170 -25.34 7.08 -4.42
CA ILE A 170 -24.69 7.81 -5.52
C ILE A 170 -23.17 7.69 -5.34
N MET A 171 -22.48 7.08 -6.31
CA MET A 171 -21.01 7.06 -6.36
C MET A 171 -20.52 8.26 -7.17
N VAL A 172 -19.72 9.14 -6.55
CA VAL A 172 -19.13 10.30 -7.22
C VAL A 172 -17.62 10.10 -7.37
N LEU A 173 -17.13 10.04 -8.60
CA LEU A 173 -15.73 9.80 -8.92
C LEU A 173 -14.90 11.09 -8.93
N TYR A 174 -13.79 11.09 -8.23
CA TYR A 174 -12.84 12.20 -8.16
C TYR A 174 -11.45 11.81 -8.64
N LYS A 175 -10.73 12.75 -9.26
CA LYS A 175 -9.33 12.57 -9.66
C LYS A 175 -8.39 12.76 -8.46
N GLY A 176 -8.50 11.84 -7.47
CA GLY A 176 -7.66 11.85 -6.26
C GLY A 176 -8.35 12.45 -5.02
N ASN A 177 -7.63 12.36 -3.91
CA ASN A 177 -8.19 12.60 -2.57
C ASN A 177 -8.50 14.07 -2.28
N GLY A 178 -7.67 15.00 -2.72
CA GLY A 178 -7.88 16.43 -2.49
C GLY A 178 -9.23 16.95 -2.98
N PRO A 179 -9.60 16.76 -4.27
CA PRO A 179 -10.92 17.12 -4.78
C PRO A 179 -12.07 16.45 -4.03
N ALA A 180 -11.98 15.16 -3.71
CA ALA A 180 -13.03 14.45 -2.95
C ALA A 180 -13.21 15.02 -1.54
N LEU A 181 -12.11 15.33 -0.86
CA LEU A 181 -12.14 15.91 0.48
C LEU A 181 -12.73 17.33 0.46
N ASN A 182 -12.43 18.13 -0.57
CA ASN A 182 -13.04 19.46 -0.77
C ASN A 182 -14.56 19.34 -0.99
N ALA A 183 -15.02 18.40 -1.80
CA ALA A 183 -16.43 18.13 -2.02
C ALA A 183 -17.14 17.67 -0.73
N LEU A 184 -16.47 16.86 0.10
CA LEU A 184 -17.00 16.49 1.41
C LEU A 184 -17.13 17.71 2.34
N MET A 185 -16.11 18.56 2.40
CA MET A 185 -16.11 19.77 3.24
C MET A 185 -17.17 20.77 2.79
N SER A 186 -17.42 20.92 1.48
CA SER A 186 -18.46 21.80 0.95
C SER A 186 -19.87 21.21 1.11
N GLY A 187 -19.99 19.90 1.37
CA GLY A 187 -21.28 19.19 1.46
C GLY A 187 -21.85 18.79 0.11
N GLU A 188 -21.04 18.83 -0.96
CA GLU A 188 -21.40 18.30 -2.28
C GLU A 188 -21.60 16.77 -2.23
N ILE A 189 -20.78 16.08 -1.43
CA ILE A 189 -20.96 14.67 -1.09
C ILE A 189 -21.18 14.48 0.40
N ASN A 190 -21.86 13.38 0.76
CA ASN A 190 -22.20 13.07 2.15
C ASN A 190 -21.10 12.31 2.87
N LEU A 191 -20.47 11.36 2.18
CA LEU A 191 -19.53 10.39 2.75
C LEU A 191 -18.23 10.29 1.93
N LEU A 192 -17.13 9.99 2.61
CA LEU A 192 -15.85 9.69 1.99
C LEU A 192 -15.08 8.68 2.84
N PHE A 193 -14.52 7.65 2.26
CA PHE A 193 -13.51 6.80 2.90
C PHE A 193 -12.12 7.37 2.62
N ASP A 194 -11.36 7.62 3.68
CA ASP A 194 -10.02 8.20 3.58
C ASP A 194 -9.05 7.56 4.58
N VAL A 195 -7.75 7.77 4.39
CA VAL A 195 -6.73 7.33 5.34
C VAL A 195 -6.60 8.32 6.49
N VAL A 196 -6.25 7.82 7.68
CA VAL A 196 -6.22 8.62 8.92
C VAL A 196 -5.30 9.83 8.85
N ASN A 197 -4.20 9.75 8.12
CA ASN A 197 -3.21 10.83 8.02
C ASN A 197 -3.70 12.05 7.19
N THR A 198 -4.49 11.85 6.15
CA THR A 198 -5.12 12.94 5.39
C THR A 198 -6.41 13.44 6.05
N ALA A 199 -7.18 12.53 6.66
CA ALA A 199 -8.40 12.84 7.38
C ALA A 199 -8.16 13.66 8.66
N GLY A 200 -7.12 13.32 9.43
CA GLY A 200 -6.87 13.86 10.77
C GLY A 200 -6.87 15.39 10.87
N PRO A 201 -6.12 16.13 10.04
CA PRO A 201 -6.14 17.59 10.07
C PRO A 201 -7.52 18.19 9.83
N GLN A 202 -8.33 17.61 8.96
CA GLN A 202 -9.66 18.12 8.60
C GLN A 202 -10.69 17.83 9.70
N VAL A 203 -10.56 16.70 10.38
CA VAL A 203 -11.39 16.35 11.53
C VAL A 203 -11.05 17.24 12.72
N ARG A 204 -9.76 17.45 13.02
CA ARG A 204 -9.34 18.35 14.11
C ARG A 204 -9.77 19.81 13.90
N SER A 205 -9.83 20.26 12.65
CA SER A 205 -10.32 21.60 12.32
C SER A 205 -11.86 21.71 12.25
N GLY A 206 -12.59 20.62 12.50
CA GLY A 206 -14.06 20.58 12.47
C GLY A 206 -14.68 20.70 11.06
N ARG A 207 -13.88 20.61 9.99
CA ARG A 207 -14.37 20.75 8.62
C ARG A 207 -15.10 19.52 8.11
N VAL A 208 -14.78 18.36 8.64
CA VAL A 208 -15.46 17.08 8.40
C VAL A 208 -15.61 16.34 9.72
N ARG A 209 -16.52 15.37 9.78
CA ARG A 209 -16.74 14.52 10.94
C ARG A 209 -16.24 13.12 10.64
N ALA A 210 -15.41 12.56 11.54
CA ALA A 210 -15.06 11.15 11.51
C ALA A 210 -16.20 10.35 12.18
N VAL A 211 -16.60 9.25 11.56
CA VAL A 211 -17.73 8.42 11.99
C VAL A 211 -17.27 7.10 12.60
N ALA A 212 -16.42 6.38 11.87
CA ALA A 212 -15.89 5.08 12.30
C ALA A 212 -14.57 4.77 11.59
N THR A 213 -13.73 3.93 12.22
CA THR A 213 -12.54 3.39 11.57
C THR A 213 -12.87 2.06 10.86
N LEU A 214 -12.05 1.71 9.87
CA LEU A 214 -12.17 0.43 9.16
C LEU A 214 -11.21 -0.62 9.72
N SER A 215 -10.49 -0.29 10.77
CA SER A 215 -9.61 -1.21 11.47
C SER A 215 -10.42 -2.31 12.18
N PRO A 216 -9.87 -3.52 12.35
CA PRO A 216 -10.58 -4.61 13.05
C PRO A 216 -10.80 -4.33 14.54
N ARG A 217 -10.06 -3.36 15.10
CA ARG A 217 -10.17 -2.93 16.52
C ARG A 217 -10.13 -1.42 16.61
N ARG A 218 -10.71 -0.85 17.67
CA ARG A 218 -10.52 0.56 18.02
C ARG A 218 -9.04 0.85 18.30
N GLY A 219 -8.64 2.12 18.26
CA GLY A 219 -7.28 2.55 18.58
C GLY A 219 -6.47 3.03 17.39
N ALA A 220 -7.09 3.29 16.23
CA ALA A 220 -6.40 3.91 15.11
C ALA A 220 -5.81 5.27 15.52
N ALA A 221 -4.55 5.52 15.18
CA ALA A 221 -3.81 6.72 15.59
C ALA A 221 -4.55 8.01 15.25
N GLY A 222 -4.79 8.84 16.26
CA GLY A 222 -5.57 10.08 16.17
C GLY A 222 -7.09 9.90 16.15
N PHE A 223 -7.58 8.65 16.23
CA PHE A 223 -8.99 8.26 16.22
C PHE A 223 -9.31 7.16 17.22
N GLU A 224 -8.61 7.12 18.34
CA GLU A 224 -8.60 6.03 19.32
C GLU A 224 -9.99 5.76 19.92
N ARG A 225 -10.84 6.80 20.00
CA ARG A 225 -12.19 6.72 20.57
C ARG A 225 -13.29 6.37 19.56
N LEU A 226 -12.97 6.40 18.26
CA LEU A 226 -13.98 6.07 17.26
C LEU A 226 -14.36 4.59 17.31
N PRO A 227 -15.65 4.26 17.09
CA PRO A 227 -16.06 2.88 16.84
C PRO A 227 -15.45 2.36 15.56
N THR A 228 -15.46 1.03 15.39
CA THR A 228 -15.13 0.43 14.11
C THR A 228 -16.40 0.25 13.27
N MET A 229 -16.23 0.19 11.93
CA MET A 229 -17.35 -0.16 11.03
C MET A 229 -17.91 -1.54 11.39
N ALA A 230 -17.05 -2.49 11.77
CA ALA A 230 -17.41 -3.88 12.09
C ALA A 230 -18.33 -4.00 13.32
N GLU A 231 -18.31 -3.04 14.25
CA GLU A 231 -19.21 -3.02 15.40
C GLU A 231 -20.69 -2.87 15.00
N THR A 232 -20.97 -2.24 13.86
CA THR A 232 -22.32 -2.08 13.33
C THR A 232 -22.56 -3.00 12.13
N LEU A 233 -21.56 -3.22 11.31
CA LEU A 233 -21.61 -4.02 10.08
C LEU A 233 -20.56 -5.13 10.14
N PRO A 234 -20.87 -6.31 10.71
CA PRO A 234 -19.90 -7.41 10.88
C PRO A 234 -19.19 -7.75 9.57
N GLY A 235 -17.86 -7.87 9.63
CA GLY A 235 -17.00 -8.14 8.47
C GLY A 235 -16.74 -6.92 7.57
N PHE A 236 -17.16 -5.73 7.97
CA PHE A 236 -16.80 -4.48 7.30
C PHE A 236 -15.48 -3.96 7.87
N GLU A 237 -14.40 -4.59 7.49
CA GLU A 237 -13.07 -4.21 7.94
C GLU A 237 -12.06 -4.41 6.82
N PHE A 238 -11.25 -3.42 6.58
CA PHE A 238 -10.01 -3.52 5.83
C PHE A 238 -9.10 -2.33 6.19
N VAL A 239 -7.81 -2.56 6.14
CA VAL A 239 -6.81 -1.51 6.30
C VAL A 239 -5.94 -1.49 5.06
N THR A 240 -5.55 -0.32 4.62
CA THR A 240 -4.54 -0.22 3.58
C THR A 240 -3.17 -0.56 4.16
N TRP A 241 -2.24 -0.89 3.31
CA TRP A 241 -0.90 -1.29 3.70
C TRP A 241 0.15 -0.60 2.83
N HIS A 242 1.35 -0.47 3.37
CA HIS A 242 2.56 -0.15 2.65
C HIS A 242 3.53 -1.32 2.78
N GLY A 243 4.23 -1.62 1.71
CA GLY A 243 5.18 -2.72 1.70
C GLY A 243 6.29 -2.50 0.68
N VAL A 244 7.21 -3.44 0.61
CA VAL A 244 8.28 -3.46 -0.38
C VAL A 244 8.16 -4.73 -1.21
N MET A 245 8.30 -4.56 -2.52
CA MET A 245 8.29 -5.66 -3.48
C MET A 245 9.49 -5.55 -4.42
N ALA A 246 9.96 -6.69 -4.90
CA ALA A 246 11.04 -6.80 -5.89
C ALA A 246 10.47 -7.38 -7.20
N PRO A 247 11.20 -7.37 -8.32
CA PRO A 247 10.79 -8.09 -9.53
C PRO A 247 10.59 -9.58 -9.24
N ALA A 248 9.62 -10.21 -9.89
CA ALA A 248 9.46 -11.66 -9.85
C ALA A 248 10.74 -12.36 -10.33
N GLY A 249 11.10 -13.48 -9.70
CA GLY A 249 12.35 -14.18 -10.00
C GLY A 249 13.58 -13.65 -9.27
N THR A 250 13.48 -12.59 -8.47
CA THR A 250 14.58 -12.16 -7.58
C THR A 250 14.98 -13.31 -6.68
N PRO A 251 16.30 -13.64 -6.59
CA PRO A 251 16.78 -14.75 -5.77
C PRO A 251 16.29 -14.66 -4.34
N ARG A 252 15.86 -15.78 -3.77
CA ARG A 252 15.28 -15.82 -2.42
C ARG A 252 16.22 -15.24 -1.35
N GLU A 253 17.51 -15.47 -1.47
CA GLU A 253 18.52 -14.93 -0.57
C GLU A 253 18.58 -13.39 -0.59
N VAL A 254 18.39 -12.77 -1.77
CA VAL A 254 18.30 -11.31 -1.95
C VAL A 254 17.01 -10.77 -1.32
N VAL A 255 15.87 -11.45 -1.56
CA VAL A 255 14.59 -11.10 -0.92
C VAL A 255 14.71 -11.16 0.61
N LEU A 256 15.30 -12.22 1.15
CA LEU A 256 15.51 -12.39 2.60
C LEU A 256 16.52 -11.38 3.15
N ARG A 257 17.53 -10.99 2.38
CA ARG A 257 18.45 -9.90 2.78
C ARG A 257 17.68 -8.58 2.90
N TRP A 258 16.87 -8.22 1.92
CA TRP A 258 16.03 -7.05 1.98
C TRP A 258 15.05 -7.09 3.17
N ASN A 259 14.34 -8.21 3.35
CA ASN A 259 13.41 -8.40 4.45
C ASN A 259 14.09 -8.15 5.81
N ARG A 260 15.27 -8.76 6.04
CA ARG A 260 16.02 -8.59 7.27
C ARG A 260 16.45 -7.14 7.52
N GLU A 261 16.99 -6.46 6.49
CA GLU A 261 17.53 -5.11 6.67
C GLU A 261 16.39 -4.08 6.85
N ILE A 262 15.26 -4.24 6.13
CA ILE A 262 14.09 -3.39 6.33
C ILE A 262 13.48 -3.65 7.72
N GLY A 263 13.31 -4.92 8.11
CA GLY A 263 12.79 -5.27 9.44
C GLY A 263 13.63 -4.68 10.57
N ALA A 264 14.95 -4.73 10.44
CA ALA A 264 15.86 -4.12 11.41
C ALA A 264 15.80 -2.58 11.40
N ALA A 265 15.63 -1.94 10.24
CA ALA A 265 15.42 -0.50 10.16
C ALA A 265 14.10 -0.08 10.83
N LEU A 266 13.00 -0.84 10.62
CA LEU A 266 11.70 -0.60 11.26
C LEU A 266 11.73 -0.76 12.78
N ALA A 267 12.68 -1.53 13.33
CA ALA A 267 12.84 -1.71 14.77
C ALA A 267 13.61 -0.55 15.44
N LEU A 268 14.28 0.32 14.68
CA LEU A 268 14.99 1.47 15.22
C LEU A 268 14.01 2.47 15.86
N PRO A 269 14.27 2.93 17.12
CA PRO A 269 13.33 3.81 17.83
C PRO A 269 13.02 5.12 17.08
N ASP A 270 14.02 5.74 16.45
CA ASP A 270 13.87 6.98 15.69
C ASP A 270 13.05 6.80 14.41
N VAL A 271 13.25 5.68 13.70
CA VAL A 271 12.46 5.31 12.52
C VAL A 271 11.02 5.02 12.93
N ARG A 272 10.85 4.20 13.98
CA ARG A 272 9.53 3.83 14.48
C ARG A 272 8.71 5.05 14.91
N ALA A 273 9.30 5.94 15.70
CA ALA A 273 8.62 7.16 16.14
C ALA A 273 8.14 8.00 14.95
N ARG A 274 9.02 8.27 13.98
CA ARG A 274 8.68 9.06 12.78
C ARG A 274 7.58 8.43 11.93
N LEU A 275 7.56 7.11 11.76
CA LEU A 275 6.52 6.40 11.02
C LEU A 275 5.18 6.45 11.76
N VAL A 276 5.18 6.22 13.08
CA VAL A 276 3.97 6.28 13.92
C VAL A 276 3.38 7.68 13.94
N ASP A 277 4.21 8.72 14.03
CA ASP A 277 3.77 10.14 13.99
C ASP A 277 3.04 10.48 12.67
N THR A 278 3.33 9.74 11.59
CA THR A 278 2.60 9.88 10.31
C THR A 278 1.34 9.00 10.22
N GLY A 279 0.92 8.36 11.31
CA GLY A 279 -0.30 7.53 11.38
C GLY A 279 -0.13 6.10 10.89
N PHE A 280 1.10 5.59 10.82
CA PHE A 280 1.42 4.24 10.38
C PHE A 280 1.50 3.27 11.56
N GLU A 281 0.89 2.10 11.41
CA GLU A 281 1.01 0.97 12.32
C GLU A 281 2.04 0.01 11.77
N ILE A 282 3.26 0.00 12.35
CA ILE A 282 4.37 -0.83 11.85
C ILE A 282 4.02 -2.31 12.02
N VAL A 283 4.21 -3.08 10.95
CA VAL A 283 3.90 -4.52 10.89
C VAL A 283 5.19 -5.36 10.83
N GLY A 284 5.96 -5.26 9.77
CA GLY A 284 7.10 -6.16 9.54
C GLY A 284 6.65 -7.56 9.07
N GLY A 285 7.41 -8.57 9.46
CA GLY A 285 7.14 -9.97 9.13
C GLY A 285 7.89 -10.49 7.91
N GLY A 286 7.73 -11.78 7.61
CA GLY A 286 8.40 -12.44 6.48
C GLY A 286 7.71 -12.18 5.14
N PRO A 287 8.39 -12.48 4.02
CA PRO A 287 7.83 -12.35 2.68
C PRO A 287 6.55 -13.17 2.48
N GLU A 288 6.48 -14.35 3.09
CA GLU A 288 5.34 -15.26 3.01
C GLU A 288 4.09 -14.65 3.65
N VAL A 289 4.24 -14.02 4.82
CA VAL A 289 3.13 -13.34 5.53
C VAL A 289 2.58 -12.20 4.67
N PHE A 290 3.47 -11.45 4.00
CA PHE A 290 3.05 -10.40 3.09
C PHE A 290 2.39 -10.96 1.81
N ALA A 291 2.88 -12.10 1.28
CA ALA A 291 2.26 -12.79 0.15
C ALA A 291 0.82 -13.25 0.48
N GLU A 292 0.61 -13.84 1.65
CA GLU A 292 -0.73 -14.24 2.11
C GLU A 292 -1.67 -13.04 2.24
N ARG A 293 -1.16 -11.92 2.77
CA ARG A 293 -1.89 -10.66 2.84
C ARG A 293 -2.32 -10.16 1.46
N LEU A 294 -1.39 -10.11 0.49
CA LEU A 294 -1.68 -9.70 -0.88
C LEU A 294 -2.75 -10.58 -1.53
N ALA A 295 -2.62 -11.89 -1.41
CA ALA A 295 -3.57 -12.85 -1.98
C ALA A 295 -4.97 -12.71 -1.35
N ARG A 296 -5.06 -12.50 -0.05
CA ARG A 296 -6.32 -12.25 0.65
C ARG A 296 -6.99 -10.97 0.18
N ASP A 297 -6.23 -9.88 0.16
CA ASP A 297 -6.76 -8.56 -0.19
C ASP A 297 -7.14 -8.50 -1.68
N GLN A 298 -6.38 -9.15 -2.57
CA GLN A 298 -6.72 -9.25 -3.99
C GLN A 298 -8.05 -9.97 -4.22
N ARG A 299 -8.30 -11.07 -3.48
CA ARG A 299 -9.61 -11.75 -3.52
C ARG A 299 -10.73 -10.87 -3.00
N LEU A 300 -10.55 -10.29 -1.82
CA LEU A 300 -11.56 -9.44 -1.19
C LEU A 300 -11.95 -8.24 -2.08
N PHE A 301 -10.95 -7.50 -2.56
CA PHE A 301 -11.21 -6.32 -3.39
C PHE A 301 -11.74 -6.73 -4.77
N GLY A 302 -11.23 -7.82 -5.34
CA GLY A 302 -11.72 -8.35 -6.60
C GLY A 302 -13.19 -8.75 -6.56
N ASP A 303 -13.61 -9.43 -5.51
CA ASP A 303 -15.01 -9.82 -5.29
C ASP A 303 -15.93 -8.60 -5.18
N ILE A 304 -15.51 -7.58 -4.40
CA ILE A 304 -16.29 -6.36 -4.21
C ILE A 304 -16.40 -5.57 -5.52
N LEU A 305 -15.26 -5.32 -6.19
CA LEU A 305 -15.21 -4.50 -7.40
C LEU A 305 -15.92 -5.18 -8.59
N SER A 306 -15.80 -6.51 -8.71
CA SER A 306 -16.49 -7.28 -9.75
C SER A 306 -18.02 -7.25 -9.55
N LYS A 307 -18.49 -7.43 -8.30
CA LYS A 307 -19.93 -7.32 -7.98
C LYS A 307 -20.48 -5.90 -8.21
N ALA A 308 -19.64 -4.89 -8.03
CA ALA A 308 -19.97 -3.50 -8.32
C ALA A 308 -19.96 -3.17 -9.83
N GLY A 309 -19.62 -4.12 -10.70
CA GLY A 309 -19.56 -3.92 -12.15
C GLY A 309 -18.39 -3.05 -12.62
N VAL A 310 -17.37 -2.87 -11.79
CA VAL A 310 -16.14 -2.14 -12.17
C VAL A 310 -15.41 -2.94 -13.25
N LYS A 311 -15.08 -2.24 -14.34
CA LYS A 311 -14.37 -2.84 -15.49
C LYS A 311 -13.15 -1.99 -15.84
N PRO A 312 -12.02 -2.63 -16.23
CA PRO A 312 -10.84 -1.91 -16.68
C PRO A 312 -11.14 -1.03 -17.92
N GLN A 313 -10.72 0.21 -17.86
CA GLN A 313 -10.84 1.20 -18.95
C GLN A 313 -9.51 1.35 -19.71
#